data_b61e7e454330f20b756e06330f66e60c
#
_entry.id   b61e7e454330f20b756e06330f66e60c
#
_cell.length_a   1.000
_cell.length_b   1.000
_cell.length_c   1.000
_cell.angle_alpha   90.00
_cell.angle_beta   90.00
_cell.angle_gamma   90.00
#
_symmetry.space_group_name_H-M   'P 1'
#
loop_
_entity.id
_entity.type
_entity.pdbx_description
1 polymer ?
#
loop_
_entity_poly.entity_id
_entity_poly.type
_entity_poly.pdbx_seq_one_letter_code
_entity_poly.pdbx_strand_id
1 'polypeptide(L)'
;MGDRLNTQLSENEGMLLASMIGRRFDEYRCDPFFVTKAVYGTLGFLVEGDAYELTNYLQVEDHYFGYREDVSRFTLKPTREDELKSALADTVQIRHAVGDTIQDILLVQETETMFKRSGVTHRHDYTRAIIFCFQGYQLGFERGVDFSEDMCVIQGANTLDELGPADQDLDDDTNEYDETVERRVVSLASGGCVA
;
A
#
# COMPACT_ATOMS: atom_id res chain seq x y z
N MET A 1 11.29 23.39 -11.97
CA MET A 1 11.20 22.52 -10.77
C MET A 1 9.88 21.85 -10.95
N GLY A 2 9.86 20.54 -11.18
CA GLY A 2 8.62 19.81 -11.44
C GLY A 2 7.72 19.77 -10.20
N ASP A 3 6.44 19.57 -10.40
CA ASP A 3 5.47 19.42 -9.33
C ASP A 3 5.79 18.12 -8.56
N ARG A 4 5.55 18.13 -7.24
CA ARG A 4 5.82 16.99 -6.36
C ARG A 4 4.56 16.63 -5.60
N LEU A 5 4.11 15.40 -5.77
CA LEU A 5 3.04 14.78 -5.00
C LEU A 5 3.64 13.80 -3.99
N ASN A 6 3.07 13.71 -2.79
CA ASN A 6 3.46 12.72 -1.79
C ASN A 6 2.22 12.08 -1.18
N THR A 7 2.02 10.80 -1.47
CA THR A 7 0.97 9.94 -0.93
C THR A 7 1.52 8.78 -0.09
N GLN A 8 2.75 8.92 0.41
CA GLN A 8 3.32 7.98 1.37
C GLN A 8 2.52 7.98 2.68
N LEU A 9 2.55 6.85 3.40
CA LEU A 9 2.07 6.82 4.78
C LEU A 9 2.77 7.90 5.61
N SER A 10 2.00 8.57 6.45
CA SER A 10 2.52 9.57 7.37
C SER A 10 3.46 8.97 8.42
N GLU A 11 4.29 9.79 9.06
CA GLU A 11 5.15 9.37 10.16
C GLU A 11 4.35 8.72 11.30
N ASN A 12 3.17 9.24 11.62
CA ASN A 12 2.29 8.67 12.65
C ASN A 12 1.80 7.26 12.29
N GLU A 13 1.44 7.02 11.03
CA GLU A 13 1.03 5.69 10.54
C GLU A 13 2.23 4.72 10.55
N GLY A 14 3.42 5.19 10.18
CA GLY A 14 4.66 4.44 10.30
C GLY A 14 4.97 4.06 11.76
N MET A 15 4.84 4.98 12.70
CA MET A 15 5.00 4.70 14.14
C MET A 15 3.94 3.73 14.66
N LEU A 16 2.70 3.84 14.18
CA LEU A 16 1.63 2.92 14.52
C LEU A 16 1.98 1.49 14.08
N LEU A 17 2.44 1.30 12.84
CA LEU A 17 2.91 0.01 12.33
C LEU A 17 4.10 -0.51 13.15
N ALA A 18 5.10 0.32 13.41
CA ALA A 18 6.27 -0.07 14.21
C ALA A 18 5.88 -0.58 15.61
N SER A 19 4.83 -0.02 16.21
CA SER A 19 4.31 -0.44 17.52
C SER A 19 3.69 -1.85 17.53
N MET A 20 3.42 -2.43 16.37
CA MET A 20 2.86 -3.78 16.23
C MET A 20 3.94 -4.86 16.21
N ILE A 21 5.21 -4.50 15.99
CA ILE A 21 6.33 -5.46 15.95
C ILE A 21 6.49 -6.14 17.31
N GLY A 22 6.63 -7.47 17.29
CA GLY A 22 6.68 -8.33 18.48
C GLY A 22 5.31 -8.75 18.99
N ARG A 23 4.22 -8.20 18.44
CA ARG A 23 2.85 -8.56 18.80
C ARG A 23 2.30 -9.62 17.86
N ARG A 24 1.25 -10.32 18.29
CA ARG A 24 0.58 -11.34 17.49
C ARG A 24 -0.40 -10.70 16.52
N PHE A 25 -0.25 -10.98 15.22
CA PHE A 25 -1.22 -10.67 14.19
C PHE A 25 -2.31 -11.76 14.20
N ASP A 26 -3.51 -11.46 14.69
CA ASP A 26 -4.56 -12.46 14.89
C ASP A 26 -5.22 -12.88 13.58
N GLU A 27 -5.71 -11.90 12.82
CA GLU A 27 -6.43 -12.11 11.56
C GLU A 27 -6.46 -10.83 10.72
N TYR A 28 -6.73 -10.98 9.42
CA TYR A 28 -7.24 -9.87 8.60
C TYR A 28 -8.64 -10.18 8.08
N ARG A 29 -9.39 -9.14 7.74
CA ARG A 29 -10.76 -9.19 7.23
C ARG A 29 -10.87 -8.31 6.01
N CYS A 30 -11.39 -8.85 4.94
CA CYS A 30 -11.62 -8.13 3.70
C CYS A 30 -12.89 -8.59 3.02
N ASP A 31 -13.35 -7.83 2.04
CA ASP A 31 -14.40 -8.27 1.14
C ASP A 31 -13.97 -9.50 0.35
N PRO A 32 -14.91 -10.28 -0.21
CA PRO A 32 -14.55 -11.36 -1.13
C PRO A 32 -13.66 -10.84 -2.25
N PHE A 33 -12.62 -11.60 -2.58
CA PHE A 33 -11.76 -11.26 -3.72
C PHE A 33 -12.57 -11.23 -5.02
N PHE A 34 -12.49 -10.13 -5.75
CA PHE A 34 -13.19 -9.99 -7.02
C PHE A 34 -12.34 -10.47 -8.21
N VAL A 35 -11.01 -10.40 -8.09
CA VAL A 35 -10.04 -11.02 -9.03
C VAL A 35 -8.91 -11.58 -8.19
N THR A 36 -8.54 -12.80 -8.40
CA THR A 36 -7.49 -13.64 -7.80
C THR A 36 -7.00 -13.25 -6.38
N LYS A 37 -6.54 -12.04 -6.13
CA LYS A 37 -6.03 -11.58 -4.82
C LYS A 37 -6.47 -10.15 -4.50
N ALA A 38 -7.31 -9.57 -5.34
CA ALA A 38 -7.71 -8.18 -5.24
C ALA A 38 -8.97 -8.01 -4.39
N VAL A 39 -8.94 -7.01 -3.52
CA VAL A 39 -10.04 -6.53 -2.70
C VAL A 39 -10.26 -5.05 -2.94
N TYR A 40 -11.47 -4.56 -2.69
CA TYR A 40 -11.84 -3.19 -2.96
C TYR A 40 -11.74 -2.32 -1.69
N GLY A 41 -11.05 -1.22 -1.80
CA GLY A 41 -11.06 -0.05 -0.91
C GLY A 41 -10.56 -0.25 0.51
N THR A 42 -11.06 -1.23 1.26
CA THR A 42 -10.82 -1.29 2.71
C THR A 42 -10.65 -2.72 3.21
N LEU A 43 -9.68 -2.92 4.07
CA LEU A 43 -9.54 -4.15 4.87
C LEU A 43 -9.30 -3.81 6.34
N GLY A 44 -9.71 -4.70 7.22
CA GLY A 44 -9.42 -4.63 8.64
C GLY A 44 -8.42 -5.70 9.06
N PHE A 45 -7.66 -5.47 10.13
CA PHE A 45 -6.88 -6.52 10.76
C PHE A 45 -6.78 -6.33 12.28
N LEU A 46 -6.49 -7.40 12.98
CA LEU A 46 -6.40 -7.43 14.44
C LEU A 46 -4.98 -7.83 14.86
N VAL A 47 -4.44 -7.08 15.83
CA VAL A 47 -3.14 -7.37 16.45
C VAL A 47 -3.34 -7.39 17.96
N GLU A 48 -3.25 -8.60 18.58
CA GLU A 48 -3.55 -8.83 20.02
C GLU A 48 -4.92 -8.27 20.44
N GLY A 49 -5.91 -8.39 19.56
CA GLY A 49 -7.28 -7.93 19.79
C GLY A 49 -7.51 -6.45 19.49
N ASP A 50 -6.47 -5.64 19.29
CA ASP A 50 -6.63 -4.26 18.80
C ASP A 50 -6.94 -4.26 17.31
N ALA A 51 -7.97 -3.54 16.92
CA ALA A 51 -8.42 -3.48 15.54
C ALA A 51 -7.86 -2.26 14.79
N TYR A 52 -7.50 -2.48 13.54
CA TYR A 52 -6.97 -1.48 12.63
C TYR A 52 -7.68 -1.55 11.29
N GLU A 53 -7.85 -0.41 10.66
CA GLU A 53 -8.41 -0.29 9.32
C GLU A 53 -7.35 0.27 8.38
N LEU A 54 -7.06 -0.48 7.31
CA LEU A 54 -6.25 -0.03 6.18
C LEU A 54 -7.18 0.24 5.01
N THR A 55 -7.12 1.46 4.50
CA THR A 55 -7.93 1.89 3.35
C THR A 55 -7.02 2.37 2.24
N ASN A 56 -7.30 1.94 1.01
CA ASN A 56 -6.83 2.58 -0.20
C ASN A 56 -7.99 3.39 -0.76
N TYR A 57 -7.85 4.69 -0.84
CA TYR A 57 -8.91 5.59 -1.30
C TYR A 57 -8.39 6.56 -2.34
N LEU A 58 -9.28 7.04 -3.20
CA LEU A 58 -8.98 8.04 -4.21
C LEU A 58 -9.11 9.45 -3.62
N GLN A 59 -8.09 10.27 -3.87
CA GLN A 59 -8.08 11.68 -3.53
C GLN A 59 -7.79 12.50 -4.77
N VAL A 60 -8.58 13.56 -4.98
CA VAL A 60 -8.36 14.46 -6.13
C VAL A 60 -7.14 15.32 -5.86
N GLU A 61 -6.12 15.15 -6.66
CA GLU A 61 -4.86 15.90 -6.60
C GLU A 61 -4.54 16.56 -7.92
N ASP A 62 -3.75 17.64 -7.88
CA ASP A 62 -3.13 18.19 -9.08
C ASP A 62 -1.96 17.26 -9.44
N HIS A 63 -2.19 16.40 -10.41
CA HIS A 63 -1.29 15.34 -10.82
C HIS A 63 -0.61 15.67 -12.16
N TYR A 64 -0.30 14.65 -12.98
CA TYR A 64 0.41 14.84 -14.23
C TYR A 64 -0.23 15.92 -15.13
N PHE A 65 0.62 16.68 -15.79
CA PHE A 65 0.21 17.67 -16.82
C PHE A 65 -0.66 18.83 -16.33
N GLY A 66 -0.80 19.00 -15.00
CA GLY A 66 -1.64 20.05 -14.43
C GLY A 66 -3.15 19.75 -14.51
N TYR A 67 -3.50 18.50 -14.73
CA TYR A 67 -4.87 18.02 -14.58
C TYR A 67 -5.13 17.57 -13.14
N ARG A 68 -6.39 17.70 -12.72
CA ARG A 68 -6.85 17.16 -11.45
C ARG A 68 -7.31 15.72 -11.68
N GLU A 69 -6.70 14.81 -10.96
CA GLU A 69 -6.93 13.37 -11.10
C GLU A 69 -7.18 12.73 -9.74
N ASP A 70 -7.88 11.62 -9.74
CA ASP A 70 -8.10 10.80 -8.56
C ASP A 70 -6.85 9.93 -8.36
N VAL A 71 -6.07 10.21 -7.32
CA VAL A 71 -4.85 9.45 -6.98
C VAL A 71 -5.08 8.60 -5.77
N SER A 72 -4.70 7.34 -5.82
CA SER A 72 -4.88 6.40 -4.73
C SER A 72 -3.89 6.66 -3.59
N ARG A 73 -4.37 6.46 -2.36
CA ARG A 73 -3.59 6.69 -1.14
C ARG A 73 -3.93 5.69 -0.06
N PHE A 74 -2.91 5.09 0.53
CA PHE A 74 -3.07 4.33 1.76
C PHE A 74 -3.28 5.24 2.97
N THR A 75 -4.18 4.82 3.85
CA THR A 75 -4.30 5.34 5.20
C THR A 75 -4.53 4.20 6.18
N LEU A 76 -3.91 4.31 7.34
CA LEU A 76 -3.99 3.34 8.42
C LEU A 76 -4.43 4.04 9.70
N LYS A 77 -5.46 3.51 10.34
CA LYS A 77 -5.95 4.04 11.62
C LYS A 77 -6.35 2.93 12.59
N PRO A 78 -6.19 3.14 13.91
CA PRO A 78 -6.85 2.30 14.89
C PRO A 78 -8.37 2.47 14.77
N THR A 79 -9.10 1.40 15.02
CA THR A 79 -10.56 1.38 14.98
C THR A 79 -11.10 0.41 16.03
N ARG A 80 -12.38 0.20 16.06
CA ARG A 80 -13.01 -0.84 16.88
C ARG A 80 -13.38 -2.03 16.00
N GLU A 81 -13.32 -3.23 16.56
CA GLU A 81 -13.64 -4.45 15.81
C GLU A 81 -15.07 -4.41 15.23
N ASP A 82 -16.02 -3.84 15.97
CA ASP A 82 -17.41 -3.70 15.55
C ASP A 82 -17.66 -2.58 14.52
N GLU A 83 -16.64 -1.74 14.27
CA GLU A 83 -16.65 -0.70 13.25
C GLU A 83 -16.03 -1.14 11.93
N LEU A 84 -15.32 -2.27 11.90
CA LEU A 84 -14.79 -2.86 10.66
C LEU A 84 -15.95 -3.28 9.75
N LYS A 85 -16.05 -2.64 8.61
CA LYS A 85 -17.13 -2.84 7.64
C LYS A 85 -16.59 -3.18 6.28
N SER A 86 -17.40 -3.91 5.52
CA SER A 86 -17.22 -4.10 4.10
C SER A 86 -17.24 -2.75 3.36
N ALA A 87 -16.35 -2.59 2.37
CA ALA A 87 -16.41 -1.46 1.44
C ALA A 87 -17.61 -1.58 0.50
N LEU A 88 -18.04 -2.80 0.22
CA LEU A 88 -19.18 -3.10 -0.65
C LEU A 88 -20.47 -3.21 0.17
N ALA A 89 -21.54 -2.56 -0.29
CA ALA A 89 -22.86 -2.65 0.32
C ALA A 89 -23.37 -4.10 0.33
N ASP A 90 -24.05 -4.48 1.41
CA ASP A 90 -24.67 -5.81 1.60
C ASP A 90 -23.67 -7.00 1.54
N THR A 91 -22.38 -6.73 1.73
CA THR A 91 -21.32 -7.76 1.74
C THR A 91 -20.82 -7.97 3.18
N VAL A 92 -20.46 -9.20 3.48
CA VAL A 92 -19.84 -9.58 4.76
C VAL A 92 -18.37 -9.84 4.55
N GLN A 93 -17.54 -9.21 5.37
CA GLN A 93 -16.08 -9.45 5.32
C GLN A 93 -15.74 -10.92 5.66
N ILE A 94 -14.81 -11.46 4.90
CA ILE A 94 -14.23 -12.78 5.14
C ILE A 94 -13.06 -12.62 6.12
N ARG A 95 -13.02 -13.50 7.12
CA ARG A 95 -11.94 -13.56 8.12
C ARG A 95 -10.87 -14.53 7.66
N HIS A 96 -9.64 -14.09 7.71
CA HIS A 96 -8.45 -14.86 7.37
C HIS A 96 -7.54 -14.93 8.60
N ALA A 97 -7.56 -16.04 9.32
CA ALA A 97 -6.74 -16.22 10.51
C ALA A 97 -5.25 -16.29 10.15
N VAL A 98 -4.41 -15.66 10.97
CA VAL A 98 -2.95 -15.66 10.87
C VAL A 98 -2.36 -16.29 12.13
N GLY A 99 -2.46 -15.65 13.28
CA GLY A 99 -2.09 -16.19 14.59
C GLY A 99 -0.60 -16.14 14.94
N ASP A 100 0.23 -15.50 14.09
CA ASP A 100 1.68 -15.45 14.22
C ASP A 100 2.19 -14.12 14.76
N THR A 101 3.39 -14.14 15.37
CA THR A 101 4.04 -12.94 15.88
C THR A 101 4.73 -12.16 14.75
N ILE A 102 4.46 -10.86 14.66
CA ILE A 102 5.10 -9.95 13.71
C ILE A 102 6.58 -9.80 14.08
N GLN A 103 7.48 -10.22 13.21
CA GLN A 103 8.94 -10.08 13.41
C GLN A 103 9.46 -8.74 12.87
N ASP A 104 8.90 -8.30 11.77
CA ASP A 104 9.22 -7.02 11.14
C ASP A 104 8.02 -6.56 10.29
N ILE A 105 8.04 -5.28 9.92
CA ILE A 105 7.12 -4.72 8.94
C ILE A 105 7.97 -3.95 7.94
N LEU A 106 7.80 -4.29 6.64
CA LEU A 106 8.46 -3.60 5.55
C LEU A 106 7.49 -2.62 4.90
N LEU A 107 7.93 -1.39 4.73
CA LEU A 107 7.25 -0.41 3.87
C LEU A 107 7.95 -0.40 2.51
N VAL A 108 7.22 -0.72 1.47
CA VAL A 108 7.69 -0.57 0.09
C VAL A 108 7.27 0.81 -0.37
N GLN A 109 8.24 1.66 -0.58
CA GLN A 109 8.05 3.03 -1.06
C GLN A 109 8.56 3.13 -2.49
N GLU A 110 7.84 3.82 -3.33
CA GLU A 110 8.23 4.10 -4.70
C GLU A 110 8.26 5.59 -4.95
N THR A 111 9.16 5.98 -5.82
CA THR A 111 9.27 7.33 -6.37
C THR A 111 9.20 7.22 -7.88
N GLU A 112 8.12 7.66 -8.42
CA GLU A 112 7.93 7.84 -9.86
C GLU A 112 8.41 9.22 -10.27
N THR A 113 9.14 9.30 -11.37
CA THR A 113 9.64 10.55 -11.91
C THR A 113 9.40 10.60 -13.41
N MET A 114 8.67 11.60 -13.86
CA MET A 114 8.41 11.84 -15.26
C MET A 114 9.30 12.92 -15.83
N PHE A 115 9.76 12.70 -17.04
CA PHE A 115 10.68 13.57 -17.75
C PHE A 115 10.08 13.99 -19.08
N LYS A 116 10.30 15.26 -19.45
CA LYS A 116 10.27 15.74 -20.83
C LYS A 116 11.69 16.09 -21.26
N ARG A 117 11.87 16.36 -22.55
CA ARG A 117 13.15 16.89 -23.08
C ARG A 117 13.67 18.12 -22.33
N SER A 118 12.77 18.88 -21.68
CA SER A 118 13.08 20.05 -20.85
C SER A 118 13.53 19.73 -19.42
N GLY A 119 13.50 18.47 -19.00
CA GLY A 119 13.86 18.01 -17.65
C GLY A 119 12.69 17.38 -16.88
N VAL A 120 12.85 17.20 -15.57
CA VAL A 120 11.81 16.62 -14.69
C VAL A 120 10.57 17.52 -14.71
N THR A 121 9.43 16.91 -15.02
CA THR A 121 8.13 17.58 -15.06
C THR A 121 7.29 17.29 -13.83
N HIS A 122 7.38 16.06 -13.29
CA HIS A 122 6.59 15.61 -12.17
C HIS A 122 7.35 14.56 -11.35
N ARG A 123 7.03 14.48 -10.05
CA ARG A 123 7.51 13.46 -9.14
C ARG A 123 6.42 13.05 -8.16
N HIS A 124 6.16 11.76 -8.06
CA HIS A 124 5.21 11.18 -7.12
C HIS A 124 5.91 10.21 -6.18
N ASP A 125 5.90 10.52 -4.89
CA ASP A 125 6.40 9.64 -3.83
C ASP A 125 5.21 8.95 -3.15
N TYR A 126 5.16 7.60 -3.12
CA TYR A 126 4.02 6.87 -2.56
C TYR A 126 4.42 5.59 -1.82
N THR A 127 3.50 5.07 -0.99
CA THR A 127 3.65 3.75 -0.37
C THR A 127 2.98 2.72 -1.28
N ARG A 128 3.79 1.83 -1.86
CA ARG A 128 3.34 0.74 -2.73
C ARG A 128 2.73 -0.41 -1.94
N ALA A 129 3.38 -0.84 -0.85
CA ALA A 129 2.93 -1.96 -0.05
C ALA A 129 3.35 -1.86 1.42
N ILE A 130 2.58 -2.55 2.27
CA ILE A 130 2.90 -2.84 3.67
C ILE A 130 3.03 -4.35 3.78
N ILE A 131 4.20 -4.85 4.23
CA ILE A 131 4.48 -6.29 4.32
C ILE A 131 4.76 -6.66 5.77
N PHE A 132 3.92 -7.48 6.36
CA PHE A 132 4.12 -8.09 7.68
C PHE A 132 4.98 -9.34 7.54
N CYS A 133 6.11 -9.38 8.23
CA CYS A 133 7.04 -10.49 8.21
C CYS A 133 6.82 -11.38 9.44
N PHE A 134 6.61 -12.67 9.22
CA PHE A 134 6.45 -13.69 10.23
C PHE A 134 7.57 -14.75 10.13
N GLN A 135 7.54 -15.76 11.00
CA GLN A 135 8.51 -16.84 10.91
C GLN A 135 8.22 -17.73 9.68
N GLY A 136 9.02 -17.54 8.63
CA GLY A 136 8.98 -18.39 7.43
C GLY A 136 8.01 -17.95 6.34
N TYR A 137 7.24 -16.86 6.53
CA TYR A 137 6.40 -16.30 5.48
C TYR A 137 6.11 -14.81 5.71
N GLN A 138 5.51 -14.19 4.73
CA GLN A 138 5.12 -12.79 4.71
C GLN A 138 3.67 -12.64 4.23
N LEU A 139 3.00 -11.60 4.74
CA LEU A 139 1.68 -11.16 4.30
C LEU A 139 1.79 -9.69 3.86
N GLY A 140 1.51 -9.41 2.62
CA GLY A 140 1.58 -8.07 2.04
C GLY A 140 0.20 -7.54 1.65
N PHE A 141 0.01 -6.25 1.88
CA PHE A 141 -1.10 -5.47 1.36
C PHE A 141 -0.51 -4.46 0.36
N GLU A 142 -0.73 -4.73 -0.91
CA GLU A 142 -0.21 -3.96 -2.02
C GLU A 142 -1.30 -3.03 -2.56
N ARG A 143 -0.97 -1.79 -2.80
CA ARG A 143 -1.80 -0.86 -3.53
C ARG A 143 -1.89 -1.30 -4.99
N GLY A 144 -3.06 -1.27 -5.57
CA GLY A 144 -3.25 -1.45 -7.00
C GLY A 144 -2.58 -0.35 -7.83
N VAL A 145 -3.13 -0.07 -8.98
CA VAL A 145 -2.68 1.04 -9.84
C VAL A 145 -3.04 2.40 -9.24
N ASP A 146 -2.38 3.47 -9.70
CA ASP A 146 -2.50 4.82 -9.13
C ASP A 146 -3.91 5.39 -9.10
N PHE A 147 -4.77 4.99 -10.01
CA PHE A 147 -6.13 5.51 -10.16
C PHE A 147 -7.20 4.50 -9.69
N SER A 148 -6.84 3.54 -8.84
CA SER A 148 -7.75 2.52 -8.32
C SER A 148 -7.74 2.46 -6.80
N GLU A 149 -8.90 2.20 -6.19
CA GLU A 149 -9.02 1.86 -4.78
C GLU A 149 -8.66 0.39 -4.49
N ASP A 150 -8.28 -0.38 -5.49
CA ASP A 150 -7.98 -1.79 -5.34
C ASP A 150 -6.73 -2.03 -4.49
N MET A 151 -6.78 -3.10 -3.71
CA MET A 151 -5.63 -3.63 -2.97
C MET A 151 -5.46 -5.10 -3.30
N CYS A 152 -4.22 -5.55 -3.44
CA CYS A 152 -3.89 -6.96 -3.55
C CYS A 152 -3.39 -7.49 -2.20
N VAL A 153 -3.91 -8.66 -1.81
CA VAL A 153 -3.40 -9.40 -0.65
C VAL A 153 -2.44 -10.46 -1.15
N ILE A 154 -1.16 -10.31 -0.84
CA ILE A 154 -0.11 -11.25 -1.26
C ILE A 154 0.43 -11.99 -0.04
N GLN A 155 0.68 -13.30 -0.20
CA GLN A 155 1.21 -14.14 0.88
C GLN A 155 2.19 -15.16 0.31
N GLY A 156 3.39 -15.23 0.87
CA GLY A 156 4.44 -16.12 0.39
C GLY A 156 5.69 -16.08 1.27
N ALA A 157 6.72 -16.82 0.88
CA ALA A 157 8.00 -16.79 1.57
C ALA A 157 8.77 -15.48 1.33
N ASN A 158 8.57 -14.85 0.16
CA ASN A 158 9.15 -13.56 -0.21
C ASN A 158 8.15 -12.77 -1.07
N THR A 159 7.33 -11.96 -0.42
CA THR A 159 6.30 -11.18 -1.11
C THR A 159 6.87 -10.03 -1.94
N LEU A 160 8.12 -9.60 -1.68
CA LEU A 160 8.77 -8.57 -2.50
C LEU A 160 8.95 -9.01 -3.96
N ASP A 161 9.19 -10.32 -4.19
CA ASP A 161 9.33 -10.87 -5.54
C ASP A 161 7.98 -10.99 -6.27
N GLU A 162 6.87 -10.95 -5.51
CA GLU A 162 5.51 -11.02 -6.07
C GLU A 162 4.91 -9.64 -6.35
N LEU A 163 5.51 -8.57 -5.82
CA LEU A 163 5.10 -7.22 -6.16
C LEU A 163 5.28 -7.00 -7.66
N GLY A 164 4.25 -6.51 -8.30
CA GLY A 164 4.30 -6.13 -9.70
C GLY A 164 5.49 -5.21 -10.02
N PRO A 165 5.90 -5.10 -11.28
CA PRO A 165 6.83 -4.05 -11.67
C PRO A 165 6.27 -2.72 -11.16
N ALA A 166 7.17 -1.83 -10.80
CA ALA A 166 6.80 -0.46 -10.54
C ALA A 166 6.00 0.04 -11.74
N ASP A 167 4.86 0.67 -11.51
CA ASP A 167 3.84 0.94 -12.51
C ASP A 167 4.43 1.47 -13.83
N GLN A 168 4.32 0.67 -14.87
CA GLN A 168 4.66 1.03 -16.25
C GLN A 168 3.39 1.32 -17.08
N ASP A 169 2.25 1.54 -16.42
CA ASP A 169 0.94 1.60 -17.06
C ASP A 169 0.62 2.92 -17.77
N LEU A 170 1.57 3.83 -17.85
CA LEU A 170 1.45 4.94 -18.78
C LEU A 170 2.08 4.57 -20.13
N ASP A 171 1.47 3.60 -20.80
CA ASP A 171 1.69 3.39 -22.23
C ASP A 171 1.05 4.58 -22.97
N ASP A 172 1.65 5.77 -22.79
CA ASP A 172 1.32 6.92 -23.60
C ASP A 172 1.92 6.70 -24.99
N ASP A 173 1.09 6.24 -25.92
CA ASP A 173 1.39 6.08 -27.35
C ASP A 173 1.98 7.36 -27.98
N THR A 174 2.07 8.47 -27.23
CA THR A 174 2.54 9.76 -27.73
C THR A 174 4.06 9.94 -27.66
N ASN A 175 4.81 9.10 -26.96
CA ASN A 175 6.28 9.18 -26.78
C ASN A 175 6.78 10.58 -26.33
N GLU A 176 5.95 11.37 -25.65
CA GLU A 176 6.32 12.71 -25.18
C GLU A 176 7.03 12.70 -23.83
N TYR A 177 6.90 11.62 -23.06
CA TYR A 177 7.42 11.49 -21.70
C TYR A 177 8.25 10.22 -21.54
N ASP A 178 9.31 10.33 -20.77
CA ASP A 178 10.06 9.20 -20.21
C ASP A 178 9.73 9.11 -18.72
N GLU A 179 9.61 7.91 -18.21
CA GLU A 179 9.31 7.63 -16.82
C GLU A 179 10.38 6.75 -16.18
N THR A 180 10.66 7.00 -14.91
CA THR A 180 11.48 6.11 -14.08
C THR A 180 10.81 5.90 -12.73
N VAL A 181 10.82 4.66 -12.24
CA VAL A 181 10.35 4.33 -10.90
C VAL A 181 11.50 3.76 -10.08
N GLU A 182 11.75 4.39 -8.93
CA GLU A 182 12.74 3.95 -7.95
C GLU A 182 12.01 3.31 -6.76
N ARG A 183 12.30 2.03 -6.46
CA ARG A 183 11.75 1.31 -5.31
C ARG A 183 12.73 1.31 -4.15
N ARG A 184 12.22 1.59 -2.96
CA ARG A 184 12.94 1.54 -1.69
C ARG A 184 12.16 0.71 -0.68
N VAL A 185 12.83 -0.22 0.02
CA VAL A 185 12.24 -1.00 1.10
C VAL A 185 12.77 -0.50 2.44
N VAL A 186 11.88 -0.20 3.38
CA VAL A 186 12.20 0.30 4.72
C VAL A 186 11.71 -0.71 5.75
N SER A 187 12.64 -1.31 6.52
CA SER A 187 12.32 -2.14 7.68
C SER A 187 12.03 -1.26 8.89
N LEU A 188 10.89 -1.48 9.53
CA LEU A 188 10.51 -0.73 10.73
C LEU A 188 11.16 -1.31 12.01
N ALA A 189 11.56 -2.60 12.04
CA ALA A 189 12.26 -3.19 13.17
C ALA A 189 13.67 -2.63 13.35
N SER A 190 14.38 -2.38 12.24
CA SER A 190 15.78 -1.92 12.27
C SER A 190 15.93 -0.40 12.27
N GLY A 191 14.85 0.33 12.03
CA GLY A 191 14.89 1.79 11.80
C GLY A 191 15.75 2.20 10.59
N GLY A 192 16.05 1.24 9.69
CA GLY A 192 16.97 1.42 8.57
C GLY A 192 16.41 0.96 7.23
N CYS A 193 17.06 1.43 6.16
CA CYS A 193 16.80 1.02 4.79
C CYS A 193 17.38 -0.39 4.57
N VAL A 194 16.57 -1.30 4.07
CA VAL A 194 17.01 -2.57 3.51
C VAL A 194 17.15 -2.33 2.01
N ALA A 195 18.39 -2.40 1.52
CA ALA A 195 18.71 -2.17 0.11
C ALA A 195 18.23 -3.33 -0.77
#